data_0597e371e097083e4b22cdcb4be2b484
#
_entry.id   0597e371e097083e4b22cdcb4be2b484
#
_cell.length_a   1.000
_cell.length_b   1.000
_cell.length_c   1.000
_cell.angle_alpha   90.00
_cell.angle_beta   90.00
_cell.angle_gamma   90.00
#
_symmetry.space_group_name_H-M   'P 1'
#
loop_
_entity.id
_entity.type
_entity.pdbx_description
1 polymer ?
#
loop_
_entity_poly.entity_id
_entity_poly.type
_entity_poly.pdbx_seq_one_letter_code
_entity_poly.pdbx_strand_id
1 'polypeptide(L)'
;MAALTPRPRVEGADAFTVGTGFHRALDDGRIECTVCPRACRLREGQRGLCFVRARMGDQIVLTSYGRSSGFCIDPVEKKPLNHFLPGTPVLSFGTAGCNLACRFCQNWDISKSREIDTLSSQADAVTLAATAKRLGCNSIAFTYNDPTVFLEYAADCADAARDAGLKAIAVSAGYINAPARRELYSHMDAANIDLKAFTEDFYKRIAFASLRTVLDTLEYLVHETDVWTEITTLLIPGHNDSDAEIAAESAWIAEHLGPEVPLHFTAFHPDFKMRDVPPTPPATLRRARRIALDAGLRYVYTGNVHDPEGQTTVCTDCGEALIVRDWYRIDRYAVSDSGQCVRCGARVPGIFEGPAGDWGPKRQPIRIAAPSVSQR
;
A
#
# COMPACT_ATOMS: atom_id res chain seq x y z
N MET A 1 -19.96 -7.60 17.86
CA MET A 1 -19.15 -6.38 17.71
C MET A 1 -18.24 -6.27 18.92
N ALA A 2 -16.98 -6.61 18.80
CA ALA A 2 -16.00 -6.27 19.84
C ALA A 2 -15.86 -4.72 19.79
N ALA A 3 -16.03 -4.06 20.92
CA ALA A 3 -15.82 -2.62 20.98
C ALA A 3 -14.32 -2.38 20.74
N LEU A 4 -13.98 -1.56 19.71
CA LEU A 4 -12.61 -1.10 19.52
C LEU A 4 -12.10 -0.54 20.85
N THR A 5 -11.00 -1.08 21.36
CA THR A 5 -10.38 -0.56 22.59
C THR A 5 -9.87 0.86 22.27
N PRO A 6 -10.39 1.90 22.91
CA PRO A 6 -9.96 3.26 22.63
C PRO A 6 -8.45 3.40 22.84
N ARG A 7 -7.75 3.94 21.85
CA ARG A 7 -6.33 4.26 22.02
C ARG A 7 -6.16 5.29 23.14
N PRO A 8 -5.10 5.17 23.97
CA PRO A 8 -4.88 6.11 25.07
C PRO A 8 -4.73 7.54 24.53
N ARG A 9 -5.56 8.43 25.05
CA ARG A 9 -5.44 9.87 24.76
C ARG A 9 -4.23 10.44 25.49
N VAL A 10 -3.58 11.39 24.84
CA VAL A 10 -2.42 12.07 25.41
C VAL A 10 -2.91 13.33 26.11
N GLU A 11 -2.53 13.50 27.38
CA GLU A 11 -2.92 14.66 28.16
C GLU A 11 -2.41 15.96 27.51
N GLY A 12 -3.27 16.97 27.42
CA GLY A 12 -2.95 18.26 26.79
C GLY A 12 -2.93 18.25 25.26
N ALA A 13 -3.20 17.11 24.61
CA ALA A 13 -3.26 17.02 23.15
C ALA A 13 -4.69 17.15 22.60
N ASP A 14 -4.79 17.41 21.28
CA ASP A 14 -6.08 17.44 20.59
C ASP A 14 -6.68 16.02 20.43
N ALA A 15 -7.95 15.96 19.99
CA ALA A 15 -8.68 14.71 19.81
C ALA A 15 -8.09 13.78 18.73
N PHE A 16 -7.16 14.27 17.91
CA PHE A 16 -6.52 13.57 16.79
C PHE A 16 -5.11 13.09 17.12
N THR A 17 -4.72 13.19 18.37
CA THR A 17 -3.41 12.79 18.85
C THR A 17 -3.51 11.60 19.79
N VAL A 18 -2.82 10.51 19.44
CA VAL A 18 -2.77 9.28 20.22
C VAL A 18 -1.33 8.86 20.48
N GLY A 19 -1.09 8.22 21.63
CA GLY A 19 0.20 7.63 21.96
C GLY A 19 0.53 6.43 21.09
N THR A 20 1.82 6.15 20.90
CA THR A 20 2.32 4.91 20.26
C THR A 20 3.18 4.12 21.22
N GLY A 21 3.10 2.78 21.15
CA GLY A 21 4.03 1.89 21.85
C GLY A 21 5.41 1.76 21.20
N PHE A 22 5.62 2.37 20.02
CA PHE A 22 6.83 2.21 19.22
C PHE A 22 7.83 3.35 19.47
N HIS A 23 8.38 3.39 20.68
CA HIS A 23 9.42 4.36 21.04
C HIS A 23 10.32 3.82 22.14
N ARG A 24 11.48 4.44 22.33
CA ARG A 24 12.38 4.20 23.45
C ARG A 24 13.04 5.50 23.91
N ALA A 25 13.24 5.64 25.21
CA ALA A 25 14.04 6.73 25.79
C ALA A 25 15.53 6.50 25.48
N LEU A 26 16.27 7.58 25.30
CA LEU A 26 17.71 7.59 25.09
C LEU A 26 18.40 8.27 26.28
N ASP A 27 19.67 7.93 26.55
CA ASP A 27 20.46 8.44 27.68
C ASP A 27 20.67 9.96 27.61
N ASP A 28 20.60 10.55 26.43
CA ASP A 28 20.74 11.99 26.18
C ASP A 28 19.43 12.78 26.33
N GLY A 29 18.39 12.15 26.87
CA GLY A 29 17.09 12.74 27.13
C GLY A 29 16.19 12.90 25.89
N ARG A 30 16.60 12.41 24.70
CA ARG A 30 15.75 12.30 23.53
C ARG A 30 14.90 11.03 23.57
N ILE A 31 13.84 10.99 22.76
CA ILE A 31 13.05 9.79 22.54
C ILE A 31 13.18 9.39 21.08
N GLU A 32 13.52 8.12 20.84
CA GLU A 32 13.63 7.53 19.51
C GLU A 32 12.31 6.88 19.10
N CYS A 33 11.79 7.27 17.94
CA CYS A 33 10.67 6.57 17.30
C CYS A 33 11.17 5.29 16.64
N THR A 34 10.60 4.15 17.00
CA THR A 34 11.01 2.82 16.53
C THR A 34 10.08 2.21 15.49
N VAL A 35 9.13 2.96 14.93
CA VAL A 35 8.20 2.46 13.89
C VAL A 35 8.90 2.03 12.61
N CYS A 36 9.87 2.81 12.16
CA CYS A 36 10.59 2.55 10.91
C CYS A 36 12.10 2.76 11.08
N PRO A 37 12.94 2.30 10.14
CA PRO A 37 14.41 2.41 10.24
C PRO A 37 14.97 3.85 10.23
N ARG A 38 14.11 4.88 10.07
CA ARG A 38 14.52 6.27 10.26
C ARG A 38 15.01 6.55 11.68
N ALA A 39 14.48 5.82 12.66
CA ALA A 39 14.89 5.93 14.06
C ALA A 39 15.01 7.40 14.53
N CYS A 40 13.98 8.20 14.25
CA CYS A 40 13.99 9.64 14.53
C CYS A 40 14.17 9.90 16.02
N ARG A 41 15.24 10.61 16.41
CA ARG A 41 15.57 10.96 17.80
C ARG A 41 15.09 12.37 18.11
N LEU A 42 14.02 12.48 18.85
CA LEU A 42 13.25 13.71 19.00
C LEU A 42 13.42 14.33 20.40
N ARG A 43 13.58 15.67 20.43
CA ARG A 43 13.42 16.49 21.61
C ARG A 43 11.94 16.86 21.79
N GLU A 44 11.58 17.40 22.94
CA GLU A 44 10.21 17.86 23.21
C GLU A 44 9.67 18.75 22.09
N GLY A 45 8.44 18.48 21.64
CA GLY A 45 7.76 19.19 20.56
C GLY A 45 8.29 18.94 19.15
N GLN A 46 9.41 18.20 18.97
CA GLN A 46 9.95 17.92 17.65
C GLN A 46 9.11 16.84 16.92
N ARG A 47 9.05 16.98 15.59
CA ARG A 47 8.41 16.02 14.69
C ARG A 47 9.44 15.18 13.94
N GLY A 48 9.10 13.92 13.69
CA GLY A 48 9.89 13.02 12.83
C GLY A 48 9.90 13.43 11.36
N LEU A 49 10.70 12.75 10.55
CA LEU A 49 10.76 12.98 9.09
C LEU A 49 9.38 12.88 8.44
N CYS A 50 8.55 11.95 8.90
CA CYS A 50 7.20 11.73 8.40
C CYS A 50 6.19 12.81 8.77
N PHE A 51 6.59 13.83 9.57
CA PHE A 51 5.78 14.94 10.04
C PHE A 51 4.67 14.57 11.05
N VAL A 52 3.93 13.50 10.83
CA VAL A 52 2.76 13.14 11.64
C VAL A 52 3.09 12.48 12.98
N ARG A 53 4.34 12.06 13.18
CA ARG A 53 4.82 11.58 14.48
C ARG A 53 5.63 12.67 15.17
N ALA A 54 5.34 12.91 16.44
CA ALA A 54 5.97 13.93 17.26
C ALA A 54 6.31 13.38 18.64
N ARG A 55 7.22 14.05 19.37
CA ARG A 55 7.41 13.82 20.80
C ARG A 55 6.51 14.76 21.59
N MET A 56 5.79 14.20 22.56
CA MET A 56 5.05 14.93 23.60
C MET A 56 5.33 14.25 24.96
N GLY A 57 5.98 14.99 25.85
CA GLY A 57 6.42 14.46 27.14
C GLY A 57 7.44 13.34 26.99
N ASP A 58 7.17 12.19 27.57
CA ASP A 58 8.03 11.00 27.59
C ASP A 58 7.70 9.96 26.52
N GLN A 59 6.88 10.31 25.51
CA GLN A 59 6.43 9.40 24.47
C GLN A 59 6.47 10.00 23.06
N ILE A 60 6.38 9.11 22.06
CA ILE A 60 6.07 9.48 20.67
C ILE A 60 4.55 9.35 20.47
N VAL A 61 3.97 10.32 19.75
CA VAL A 61 2.55 10.38 19.43
C VAL A 61 2.32 10.42 17.93
N LEU A 62 1.18 9.90 17.48
CA LEU A 62 0.62 10.13 16.15
C LEU A 62 -0.35 11.32 16.23
N THR A 63 -0.15 12.35 15.41
CA THR A 63 -0.96 13.59 15.40
C THR A 63 -1.96 13.67 14.23
N SER A 64 -2.15 12.58 13.50
CA SER A 64 -3.09 12.48 12.35
C SER A 64 -4.15 11.41 12.55
N TYR A 65 -4.39 10.94 13.77
CA TYR A 65 -5.42 9.94 14.05
C TYR A 65 -6.81 10.49 13.71
N GLY A 66 -7.58 9.77 12.89
CA GLY A 66 -8.89 10.24 12.44
C GLY A 66 -8.85 11.37 11.41
N ARG A 67 -7.67 11.76 10.92
CA ARG A 67 -7.49 12.80 9.90
C ARG A 67 -6.96 12.22 8.60
N SER A 68 -7.43 12.75 7.47
CA SER A 68 -7.03 12.34 6.12
C SER A 68 -6.84 13.56 5.21
N SER A 69 -6.03 13.39 4.17
CA SER A 69 -5.92 14.33 3.05
C SER A 69 -7.11 14.26 2.08
N GLY A 70 -8.03 13.32 2.30
CA GLY A 70 -9.24 13.10 1.52
C GLY A 70 -9.54 11.61 1.35
N PHE A 71 -10.80 11.33 1.01
CA PHE A 71 -11.30 9.97 0.78
C PHE A 71 -11.74 9.83 -0.67
N CYS A 72 -11.46 8.65 -1.25
CA CYS A 72 -11.78 8.36 -2.63
C CYS A 72 -12.21 6.90 -2.79
N ILE A 73 -13.17 6.61 -3.66
CA ILE A 73 -13.45 5.25 -4.11
C ILE A 73 -12.73 5.03 -5.44
N ASP A 74 -11.90 4.01 -5.47
CA ASP A 74 -11.11 3.58 -6.62
C ASP A 74 -11.39 2.10 -6.95
N PRO A 75 -11.06 1.59 -8.15
CA PRO A 75 -11.00 0.14 -8.38
C PRO A 75 -9.82 -0.48 -7.61
N VAL A 76 -9.97 -1.74 -7.20
CA VAL A 76 -8.92 -2.47 -6.46
C VAL A 76 -7.65 -2.65 -7.29
N GLU A 77 -7.75 -2.81 -8.60
CA GLU A 77 -6.62 -2.89 -9.54
C GLU A 77 -5.71 -1.64 -9.50
N LYS A 78 -6.25 -0.49 -9.06
CA LYS A 78 -5.46 0.72 -8.87
C LYS A 78 -4.60 0.69 -7.60
N LYS A 79 -4.73 -0.36 -6.78
CA LYS A 79 -3.88 -0.61 -5.60
C LYS A 79 -2.73 -1.56 -5.90
N PRO A 80 -2.31 -1.72 -7.05
CA PRO A 80 -2.06 -2.80 -8.00
C PRO A 80 -2.30 -4.19 -7.39
N LEU A 81 -3.58 -4.55 -7.27
CA LEU A 81 -4.02 -5.87 -6.79
C LEU A 81 -4.87 -6.53 -7.86
N ASN A 82 -4.27 -7.46 -8.61
CA ASN A 82 -4.93 -8.17 -9.71
C ASN A 82 -5.54 -9.50 -9.28
N HIS A 83 -5.08 -10.06 -8.17
CA HIS A 83 -5.52 -11.35 -7.63
C HIS A 83 -6.28 -11.21 -6.30
N PHE A 84 -6.78 -10.01 -6.01
CA PHE A 84 -7.54 -9.73 -4.80
C PHE A 84 -8.84 -9.02 -5.15
N LEU A 85 -9.98 -9.72 -5.01
CA LEU A 85 -11.34 -9.20 -5.26
C LEU A 85 -11.47 -8.41 -6.57
N PRO A 86 -11.16 -8.99 -7.74
CA PRO A 86 -11.04 -8.24 -9.00
C PRO A 86 -12.29 -7.44 -9.37
N GLY A 87 -12.10 -6.20 -9.85
CA GLY A 87 -13.15 -5.31 -10.32
C GLY A 87 -13.97 -4.62 -9.22
N THR A 88 -13.64 -4.85 -7.94
CA THR A 88 -14.41 -4.30 -6.82
C THR A 88 -14.00 -2.88 -6.46
N PRO A 89 -14.93 -2.06 -5.92
CA PRO A 89 -14.61 -0.74 -5.39
C PRO A 89 -13.92 -0.84 -4.03
N VAL A 90 -12.92 0.04 -3.81
CA VAL A 90 -12.19 0.18 -2.56
C VAL A 90 -12.21 1.63 -2.07
N LEU A 91 -12.62 1.86 -0.82
CA LEU A 91 -12.48 3.16 -0.19
C LEU A 91 -11.01 3.38 0.18
N SER A 92 -10.41 4.41 -0.38
CA SER A 92 -8.97 4.68 -0.31
C SER A 92 -8.70 5.98 0.39
N PHE A 93 -7.70 6.00 1.28
CA PHE A 93 -7.23 7.23 1.89
C PHE A 93 -5.77 7.14 2.37
N GLY A 94 -5.21 8.31 2.60
CA GLY A 94 -3.94 8.51 3.27
C GLY A 94 -3.99 9.71 4.20
N THR A 95 -2.90 9.95 4.90
CA THR A 95 -2.72 11.13 5.75
C THR A 95 -1.70 12.08 5.12
N ALA A 96 -1.05 12.92 5.91
CA ALA A 96 0.09 13.71 5.47
C ALA A 96 1.41 13.01 5.82
N GLY A 97 2.48 13.36 5.10
CA GLY A 97 3.82 12.88 5.35
C GLY A 97 4.09 11.45 4.90
N CYS A 98 5.36 11.05 4.95
CA CYS A 98 5.84 9.72 4.60
C CYS A 98 7.19 9.46 5.25
N ASN A 99 7.54 8.21 5.54
CA ASN A 99 8.85 7.84 6.06
C ASN A 99 9.93 7.68 4.97
N LEU A 100 9.55 7.74 3.69
CA LEU A 100 10.49 7.83 2.56
C LEU A 100 10.58 9.27 2.03
N ALA A 101 11.62 9.55 1.22
CA ALA A 101 11.83 10.84 0.59
C ALA A 101 12.04 10.72 -0.93
N CYS A 102 11.33 9.77 -1.57
CA CYS A 102 11.46 9.47 -2.99
C CYS A 102 11.43 10.71 -3.87
N ARG A 103 12.45 10.84 -4.76
CA ARG A 103 12.57 11.97 -5.68
C ARG A 103 11.51 11.94 -6.80
N PHE A 104 10.96 10.77 -7.09
CA PHE A 104 9.93 10.49 -8.11
C PHE A 104 8.50 10.39 -7.55
N CYS A 105 8.26 10.89 -6.33
CA CYS A 105 6.97 10.70 -5.67
C CYS A 105 5.82 11.34 -6.46
N GLN A 106 4.84 10.53 -6.86
CA GLN A 106 3.65 10.99 -7.60
C GLN A 106 2.56 11.58 -6.67
N ASN A 107 2.66 11.32 -5.35
CA ASN A 107 1.78 11.88 -4.32
C ASN A 107 2.56 12.85 -3.42
N TRP A 108 3.46 13.64 -4.00
CA TRP A 108 4.35 14.51 -3.23
C TRP A 108 3.62 15.63 -2.50
N ASP A 109 2.50 16.10 -3.00
CA ASP A 109 1.61 17.08 -2.38
C ASP A 109 1.12 16.63 -0.99
N ILE A 110 0.82 15.35 -0.84
CA ILE A 110 0.42 14.71 0.43
C ILE A 110 1.65 14.24 1.21
N SER A 111 2.48 13.42 0.57
CA SER A 111 3.57 12.69 1.24
C SER A 111 4.73 13.58 1.69
N LYS A 112 4.86 14.78 1.13
CA LYS A 112 5.87 15.79 1.51
C LYS A 112 5.27 16.97 2.26
N SER A 113 3.97 17.00 2.44
CA SER A 113 3.32 18.04 3.23
C SER A 113 3.86 18.05 4.66
N ARG A 114 4.03 19.26 5.19
CA ARG A 114 4.38 19.56 6.58
C ARG A 114 3.37 20.51 7.21
N GLU A 115 2.17 20.55 6.65
CA GLU A 115 1.08 21.43 7.07
C GLU A 115 -0.10 20.58 7.56
N ILE A 116 -0.61 20.91 8.74
CA ILE A 116 -1.79 20.24 9.33
C ILE A 116 -3.03 20.45 8.45
N ASP A 117 -3.11 21.59 7.75
CA ASP A 117 -4.24 21.95 6.87
C ASP A 117 -4.39 20.97 5.68
N THR A 118 -3.33 20.24 5.31
CA THR A 118 -3.41 19.12 4.36
C THR A 118 -4.35 18.02 4.84
N LEU A 119 -4.57 17.90 6.16
CA LEU A 119 -5.46 16.94 6.80
C LEU A 119 -6.87 17.51 6.93
N SER A 120 -7.45 17.90 5.79
CA SER A 120 -8.72 18.63 5.72
C SER A 120 -9.96 17.77 5.94
N SER A 121 -9.82 16.45 5.86
CA SER A 121 -10.92 15.48 6.02
C SER A 121 -10.79 14.71 7.32
N GLN A 122 -11.92 14.37 7.95
CA GLN A 122 -11.96 13.67 9.22
C GLN A 122 -12.95 12.52 9.18
N ALA A 123 -12.58 11.38 9.74
CA ALA A 123 -13.47 10.27 10.04
C ALA A 123 -12.85 9.40 11.15
N ASP A 124 -13.62 8.99 12.12
CA ASP A 124 -13.23 7.88 12.99
C ASP A 124 -13.34 6.54 12.24
N ALA A 125 -12.72 5.51 12.78
CA ALA A 125 -12.63 4.19 12.16
C ALA A 125 -14.01 3.57 11.86
N VAL A 126 -14.96 3.70 12.80
CA VAL A 126 -16.31 3.13 12.66
C VAL A 126 -17.10 3.86 11.59
N THR A 127 -17.07 5.20 11.59
CA THR A 127 -17.73 6.04 10.58
C THR A 127 -17.16 5.76 9.19
N LEU A 128 -15.85 5.54 9.08
CA LEU A 128 -15.18 5.21 7.82
C LEU A 128 -15.66 3.86 7.29
N ALA A 129 -15.65 2.81 8.12
CA ALA A 129 -16.09 1.46 7.75
C ALA A 129 -17.58 1.44 7.37
N ALA A 130 -18.44 2.08 8.15
CA ALA A 130 -19.87 2.19 7.85
C ALA A 130 -20.12 2.94 6.52
N THR A 131 -19.33 3.98 6.24
CA THR A 131 -19.43 4.72 4.97
C THR A 131 -18.97 3.87 3.79
N ALA A 132 -17.86 3.14 3.90
CA ALA A 132 -17.38 2.24 2.88
C ALA A 132 -18.44 1.18 2.53
N LYS A 133 -19.02 0.54 3.55
CA LYS A 133 -20.08 -0.46 3.38
C LYS A 133 -21.32 0.12 2.70
N ARG A 134 -21.80 1.27 3.16
CA ARG A 134 -22.97 1.96 2.59
C ARG A 134 -22.77 2.35 1.12
N LEU A 135 -21.54 2.64 0.72
CA LEU A 135 -21.18 2.98 -0.65
C LEU A 135 -20.84 1.76 -1.52
N GLY A 136 -21.06 0.54 -0.99
CA GLY A 136 -20.86 -0.71 -1.73
C GLY A 136 -19.40 -1.10 -1.94
N CYS A 137 -18.46 -0.54 -1.16
CA CYS A 137 -17.06 -0.97 -1.21
C CYS A 137 -16.90 -2.37 -0.60
N ASN A 138 -16.00 -3.15 -1.17
CA ASN A 138 -15.62 -4.48 -0.65
C ASN A 138 -14.44 -4.38 0.33
N SER A 139 -13.69 -3.29 0.26
CA SER A 139 -12.48 -3.10 1.06
C SER A 139 -12.19 -1.62 1.37
N ILE A 140 -11.27 -1.42 2.32
CA ILE A 140 -10.65 -0.14 2.63
C ILE A 140 -9.15 -0.25 2.36
N ALA A 141 -8.56 0.72 1.66
CA ALA A 141 -7.13 0.77 1.38
C ALA A 141 -6.43 1.96 2.04
N PHE A 142 -5.37 1.67 2.77
CA PHE A 142 -4.44 2.63 3.36
C PHE A 142 -3.32 2.89 2.34
N THR A 143 -3.33 4.08 1.70
CA THR A 143 -2.55 4.35 0.48
C THR A 143 -2.21 5.83 0.32
N TYR A 144 -1.71 6.25 -0.85
CA TYR A 144 -1.26 7.58 -1.28
C TYR A 144 0.02 8.08 -0.60
N ASN A 145 0.13 8.05 0.73
CA ASN A 145 1.38 8.03 1.47
C ASN A 145 1.63 6.61 2.01
N ASP A 146 2.40 6.46 3.08
CA ASP A 146 2.69 5.12 3.61
C ASP A 146 1.91 4.85 4.91
N PRO A 147 1.12 3.76 5.03
CA PRO A 147 0.38 3.42 6.25
C PRO A 147 1.26 3.22 7.48
N THR A 148 2.55 2.92 7.32
CA THR A 148 3.52 2.86 8.42
C THR A 148 3.51 4.13 9.28
N VAL A 149 3.32 5.31 8.68
CA VAL A 149 3.39 6.55 9.44
C VAL A 149 2.14 6.85 10.25
N PHE A 150 1.00 6.24 9.90
CA PHE A 150 -0.27 6.35 10.63
C PHE A 150 -0.82 4.98 11.07
N LEU A 151 0.09 4.08 11.42
CA LEU A 151 -0.16 2.67 11.76
C LEU A 151 -1.35 2.49 12.71
N GLU A 152 -1.42 3.26 13.78
CA GLU A 152 -2.45 3.16 14.81
C GLU A 152 -3.85 3.42 14.23
N TYR A 153 -3.98 4.41 13.37
CA TYR A 153 -5.25 4.73 12.71
C TYR A 153 -5.59 3.70 11.62
N ALA A 154 -4.59 3.22 10.89
CA ALA A 154 -4.79 2.17 9.90
C ALA A 154 -5.26 0.85 10.54
N ALA A 155 -4.66 0.44 11.67
CA ALA A 155 -5.04 -0.75 12.41
C ALA A 155 -6.50 -0.67 12.91
N ASP A 156 -6.86 0.42 13.57
CA ASP A 156 -8.23 0.59 14.09
C ASP A 156 -9.28 0.67 12.96
N CYS A 157 -8.92 1.29 11.81
CA CYS A 157 -9.79 1.30 10.62
C CYS A 157 -9.93 -0.10 10.00
N ALA A 158 -8.87 -0.91 10.01
CA ALA A 158 -8.91 -2.29 9.51
C ALA A 158 -9.79 -3.18 10.38
N ASP A 159 -9.71 -3.05 11.71
CA ASP A 159 -10.58 -3.77 12.63
C ASP A 159 -12.06 -3.37 12.46
N ALA A 160 -12.33 -2.08 12.34
CA ALA A 160 -13.68 -1.61 12.06
C ALA A 160 -14.20 -2.07 10.68
N ALA A 161 -13.32 -2.17 9.68
CA ALA A 161 -13.65 -2.71 8.37
C ALA A 161 -14.03 -4.18 8.47
N ARG A 162 -13.24 -4.99 9.18
CA ARG A 162 -13.51 -6.41 9.44
C ARG A 162 -14.83 -6.62 10.16
N ASP A 163 -15.12 -5.85 11.20
CA ASP A 163 -16.43 -5.87 11.92
C ASP A 163 -17.61 -5.52 11.00
N ALA A 164 -17.37 -4.67 9.99
CA ALA A 164 -18.36 -4.33 8.97
C ALA A 164 -18.45 -5.37 7.83
N GLY A 165 -17.63 -6.42 7.84
CA GLY A 165 -17.54 -7.42 6.76
C GLY A 165 -16.83 -6.92 5.52
N LEU A 166 -15.88 -5.98 5.68
CA LEU A 166 -15.01 -5.45 4.62
C LEU A 166 -13.59 -5.96 4.82
N LYS A 167 -12.80 -5.95 3.75
CA LYS A 167 -11.37 -6.27 3.75
C LYS A 167 -10.51 -5.03 3.95
N ALA A 168 -9.30 -5.22 4.49
CA ALA A 168 -8.30 -4.18 4.73
C ALA A 168 -7.07 -4.39 3.85
N ILE A 169 -6.63 -3.33 3.16
CA ILE A 169 -5.53 -3.36 2.19
C ILE A 169 -4.46 -2.34 2.58
N ALA A 170 -3.20 -2.76 2.69
CA ALA A 170 -2.06 -1.86 2.81
C ALA A 170 -1.36 -1.68 1.45
N VAL A 171 -1.20 -0.43 1.01
CA VAL A 171 -0.30 -0.08 -0.11
C VAL A 171 0.88 0.67 0.49
N SER A 172 2.03 0.01 0.56
CA SER A 172 3.17 0.45 1.36
C SER A 172 4.50 0.26 0.63
N ALA A 173 5.49 1.04 0.98
CA ALA A 173 6.88 0.81 0.58
C ALA A 173 7.58 -0.29 1.39
N GLY A 174 6.92 -0.90 2.35
CA GLY A 174 7.50 -1.96 3.18
C GLY A 174 8.66 -1.50 4.09
N TYR A 175 8.90 -0.19 4.24
CA TYR A 175 10.01 0.36 5.02
C TYR A 175 9.60 0.56 6.48
N ILE A 176 9.52 -0.53 7.21
CA ILE A 176 8.98 -0.64 8.57
C ILE A 176 9.81 -1.60 9.42
N ASN A 177 9.99 -1.30 10.70
CA ASN A 177 10.70 -2.18 11.65
C ASN A 177 9.86 -3.40 12.05
N ALA A 178 10.50 -4.51 12.36
CA ALA A 178 9.85 -5.79 12.64
C ALA A 178 8.72 -5.74 13.68
N PRO A 179 8.82 -5.07 14.84
CA PRO A 179 7.69 -4.98 15.78
C PRO A 179 6.47 -4.25 15.21
N ALA A 180 6.69 -3.10 14.57
CA ALA A 180 5.63 -2.31 13.96
C ALA A 180 5.04 -3.00 12.71
N ARG A 181 5.88 -3.76 11.97
CA ARG A 181 5.47 -4.58 10.83
C ARG A 181 4.48 -5.65 11.25
N ARG A 182 4.78 -6.40 12.30
CA ARG A 182 3.86 -7.41 12.87
C ARG A 182 2.53 -6.80 13.28
N GLU A 183 2.57 -5.65 13.95
CA GLU A 183 1.35 -4.95 14.34
C GLU A 183 0.53 -4.53 13.12
N LEU A 184 1.12 -3.79 12.16
CA LEU A 184 0.38 -3.28 11.00
C LEU A 184 -0.27 -4.41 10.20
N TYR A 185 0.50 -5.43 9.83
CA TYR A 185 0.03 -6.45 8.91
C TYR A 185 -0.86 -7.51 9.57
N SER A 186 -0.88 -7.65 10.90
CA SER A 186 -1.86 -8.51 11.58
C SER A 186 -3.31 -8.04 11.42
N HIS A 187 -3.51 -6.81 11.00
CA HIS A 187 -4.82 -6.23 10.72
C HIS A 187 -5.21 -6.26 9.23
N MET A 188 -4.30 -6.65 8.32
CA MET A 188 -4.50 -6.56 6.88
C MET A 188 -4.92 -7.89 6.27
N ASP A 189 -5.78 -7.84 5.25
CA ASP A 189 -6.14 -9.00 4.41
C ASP A 189 -5.27 -9.07 3.15
N ALA A 190 -4.82 -7.92 2.63
CA ALA A 190 -3.93 -7.85 1.49
C ALA A 190 -2.92 -6.69 1.60
N ALA A 191 -1.82 -6.84 0.89
CA ALA A 191 -0.81 -5.81 0.75
C ALA A 191 -0.31 -5.71 -0.69
N ASN A 192 -0.12 -4.49 -1.19
CA ASN A 192 0.76 -4.24 -2.31
C ASN A 192 2.02 -3.55 -1.78
N ILE A 193 3.18 -4.15 -2.02
CA ILE A 193 4.46 -3.63 -1.58
C ILE A 193 5.24 -3.05 -2.75
N ASP A 194 5.56 -1.77 -2.65
CA ASP A 194 6.43 -1.10 -3.60
C ASP A 194 7.90 -1.53 -3.42
N LEU A 195 8.37 -2.50 -4.20
CA LEU A 195 9.79 -2.80 -4.38
C LEU A 195 10.35 -1.83 -5.42
N LYS A 196 10.86 -0.68 -4.97
CA LYS A 196 11.09 0.48 -5.85
C LYS A 196 12.28 0.32 -6.80
N ALA A 197 13.18 -0.59 -6.52
CA ALA A 197 14.36 -0.97 -7.31
C ALA A 197 15.05 -2.16 -6.64
N PHE A 198 16.04 -2.75 -7.30
CA PHE A 198 16.77 -3.89 -6.76
C PHE A 198 18.26 -3.58 -6.48
N THR A 199 18.56 -2.32 -6.16
CA THR A 199 19.90 -1.88 -5.75
C THR A 199 19.86 -1.00 -4.50
N GLU A 200 20.81 -1.18 -3.59
CA GLU A 200 20.96 -0.32 -2.42
C GLU A 200 21.35 1.13 -2.81
N ASP A 201 22.03 1.33 -3.94
CA ASP A 201 22.35 2.68 -4.42
C ASP A 201 21.12 3.48 -4.76
N PHE A 202 20.15 2.89 -5.50
CA PHE A 202 18.87 3.51 -5.78
C PHE A 202 18.13 3.84 -4.47
N TYR A 203 18.04 2.87 -3.56
CA TYR A 203 17.35 3.09 -2.29
C TYR A 203 17.98 4.22 -1.48
N LYS A 204 19.30 4.30 -1.39
CA LYS A 204 20.01 5.37 -0.65
C LYS A 204 19.85 6.74 -1.29
N ARG A 205 19.98 6.85 -2.63
CA ARG A 205 20.11 8.13 -3.33
C ARG A 205 18.80 8.67 -3.91
N ILE A 206 17.86 7.79 -4.22
CA ILE A 206 16.61 8.14 -4.92
C ILE A 206 15.39 7.99 -4.00
N ALA A 207 15.25 6.87 -3.28
CA ALA A 207 14.15 6.63 -2.35
C ALA A 207 14.45 7.12 -0.92
N PHE A 208 15.74 7.27 -0.57
CA PHE A 208 16.21 7.59 0.78
C PHE A 208 15.75 6.54 1.81
N ALA A 209 16.01 5.30 1.54
CA ALA A 209 15.64 4.14 2.35
C ALA A 209 16.72 3.04 2.27
N SER A 210 16.38 1.81 2.60
CA SER A 210 17.23 0.62 2.50
C SER A 210 16.45 -0.49 1.81
N LEU A 211 17.05 -1.12 0.82
CA LEU A 211 16.49 -2.27 0.12
C LEU A 211 16.25 -3.43 1.08
N ARG A 212 17.25 -3.78 1.92
CA ARG A 212 17.16 -4.94 2.81
C ARG A 212 15.90 -4.92 3.69
N THR A 213 15.53 -3.78 4.25
CA THR A 213 14.31 -3.66 5.07
C THR A 213 13.03 -3.99 4.31
N VAL A 214 12.97 -3.62 3.02
CA VAL A 214 11.82 -3.91 2.17
C VAL A 214 11.76 -5.40 1.84
N LEU A 215 12.91 -6.02 1.55
CA LEU A 215 13.02 -7.46 1.33
C LEU A 215 12.61 -8.24 2.59
N ASP A 216 13.06 -7.83 3.79
CA ASP A 216 12.64 -8.43 5.07
C ASP A 216 11.12 -8.34 5.28
N THR A 217 10.49 -7.28 4.75
CA THR A 217 9.03 -7.13 4.86
C THR A 217 8.30 -8.05 3.89
N LEU A 218 8.80 -8.22 2.68
CA LEU A 218 8.26 -9.14 1.70
C LEU A 218 8.37 -10.60 2.16
N GLU A 219 9.57 -11.02 2.64
CA GLU A 219 9.79 -12.34 3.20
C GLU A 219 8.82 -12.63 4.36
N TYR A 220 8.66 -11.67 5.30
CA TYR A 220 7.72 -11.78 6.42
C TYR A 220 6.27 -11.95 5.94
N LEU A 221 5.82 -11.12 5.00
CA LEU A 221 4.44 -11.18 4.52
C LEU A 221 4.11 -12.52 3.87
N VAL A 222 5.01 -13.03 3.03
CA VAL A 222 4.77 -14.25 2.26
C VAL A 222 4.92 -15.52 3.11
N HIS A 223 5.84 -15.54 4.09
CA HIS A 223 6.16 -16.75 4.81
C HIS A 223 5.59 -16.83 6.22
N GLU A 224 5.28 -15.68 6.85
CA GLU A 224 4.87 -15.65 8.25
C GLU A 224 3.43 -15.13 8.44
N THR A 225 2.70 -14.80 7.34
CA THR A 225 1.32 -14.28 7.43
C THR A 225 0.40 -14.87 6.36
N ASP A 226 -0.90 -14.71 6.56
CA ASP A 226 -1.94 -15.02 5.56
C ASP A 226 -2.31 -13.82 4.69
N VAL A 227 -1.56 -12.70 4.78
CA VAL A 227 -1.81 -11.49 4.01
C VAL A 227 -1.51 -11.73 2.53
N TRP A 228 -2.53 -11.65 1.68
CA TRP A 228 -2.30 -11.73 0.24
C TRP A 228 -1.37 -10.61 -0.22
N THR A 229 -0.25 -10.95 -0.85
CA THR A 229 0.80 -9.98 -1.19
C THR A 229 1.05 -9.94 -2.69
N GLU A 230 1.01 -8.74 -3.27
CA GLU A 230 1.46 -8.43 -4.63
C GLU A 230 2.56 -7.36 -4.59
N ILE A 231 3.45 -7.36 -5.57
CA ILE A 231 4.62 -6.46 -5.60
C ILE A 231 4.49 -5.48 -6.75
N THR A 232 4.90 -4.23 -6.53
CA THR A 232 4.94 -3.22 -7.60
C THR A 232 6.33 -2.60 -7.72
N THR A 233 6.87 -2.58 -8.94
CA THR A 233 8.09 -1.87 -9.29
C THR A 233 7.79 -0.80 -10.33
N LEU A 234 7.95 0.47 -9.95
CA LEU A 234 7.87 1.60 -10.87
C LEU A 234 9.19 1.72 -11.63
N LEU A 235 9.19 1.38 -12.91
CA LEU A 235 10.39 1.48 -13.75
C LEU A 235 10.65 2.92 -14.18
N ILE A 236 11.86 3.41 -13.91
CA ILE A 236 12.30 4.78 -14.22
C ILE A 236 13.46 4.71 -15.20
N PRO A 237 13.32 5.28 -16.41
CA PRO A 237 14.34 5.20 -17.45
C PRO A 237 15.71 5.66 -16.98
N GLY A 238 16.74 4.81 -17.19
CA GLY A 238 18.12 5.07 -16.80
C GLY A 238 18.43 4.98 -15.30
N HIS A 239 17.50 4.50 -14.48
CA HIS A 239 17.69 4.40 -13.03
C HIS A 239 17.54 2.97 -12.49
N ASN A 240 16.47 2.25 -12.83
CA ASN A 240 16.18 0.90 -12.37
C ASN A 240 15.55 0.04 -13.49
N ASP A 241 15.73 0.40 -14.75
CA ASP A 241 15.12 -0.25 -15.91
C ASP A 241 16.11 -1.10 -16.74
N SER A 242 17.31 -1.40 -16.20
CA SER A 242 18.27 -2.27 -16.86
C SER A 242 17.84 -3.74 -16.83
N ASP A 243 18.15 -4.49 -17.89
CA ASP A 243 17.83 -5.93 -17.99
C ASP A 243 18.44 -6.72 -16.83
N ALA A 244 19.65 -6.37 -16.43
CA ALA A 244 20.36 -7.05 -15.32
C ALA A 244 19.65 -6.83 -13.97
N GLU A 245 19.19 -5.60 -13.68
CA GLU A 245 18.48 -5.32 -12.42
C GLU A 245 17.11 -5.98 -12.39
N ILE A 246 16.35 -5.91 -13.50
CA ILE A 246 15.05 -6.56 -13.63
C ILE A 246 15.18 -8.08 -13.48
N ALA A 247 16.21 -8.69 -14.09
CA ALA A 247 16.47 -10.12 -13.97
C ALA A 247 16.83 -10.51 -12.52
N ALA A 248 17.66 -9.72 -11.85
CA ALA A 248 18.06 -9.95 -10.47
C ALA A 248 16.86 -9.84 -9.49
N GLU A 249 16.01 -8.81 -9.66
CA GLU A 249 14.78 -8.65 -8.90
C GLU A 249 13.84 -9.83 -9.08
N SER A 250 13.61 -10.22 -10.35
CA SER A 250 12.69 -11.30 -10.70
C SER A 250 13.17 -12.66 -10.20
N ALA A 251 14.47 -12.93 -10.31
CA ALA A 251 15.09 -14.15 -9.79
C ALA A 251 14.97 -14.21 -8.25
N TRP A 252 15.22 -13.10 -7.57
CA TRP A 252 15.08 -13.04 -6.12
C TRP A 252 13.63 -13.29 -5.68
N ILE A 253 12.65 -12.69 -6.35
CA ILE A 253 11.23 -12.92 -6.05
C ILE A 253 10.88 -14.40 -6.24
N ALA A 254 11.29 -15.01 -7.37
CA ALA A 254 11.01 -16.42 -7.67
C ALA A 254 11.64 -17.35 -6.63
N GLU A 255 12.87 -17.09 -6.20
CA GLU A 255 13.64 -17.92 -5.26
C GLU A 255 13.19 -17.74 -3.80
N HIS A 256 12.97 -16.49 -3.37
CA HIS A 256 12.71 -16.18 -1.95
C HIS A 256 11.23 -16.08 -1.60
N LEU A 257 10.36 -15.71 -2.55
CA LEU A 257 8.93 -15.52 -2.29
C LEU A 257 8.06 -16.55 -3.00
N GLY A 258 8.60 -17.17 -4.03
CA GLY A 258 7.91 -18.14 -4.87
C GLY A 258 7.38 -17.55 -6.18
N PRO A 259 7.22 -18.41 -7.21
CA PRO A 259 6.88 -18.01 -8.58
C PRO A 259 5.44 -17.50 -8.74
N GLU A 260 4.60 -17.67 -7.74
CA GLU A 260 3.17 -17.32 -7.79
C GLU A 260 2.85 -15.94 -7.23
N VAL A 261 3.82 -15.26 -6.60
CA VAL A 261 3.64 -13.88 -6.12
C VAL A 261 3.54 -12.92 -7.31
N PRO A 262 2.43 -12.20 -7.48
CA PRO A 262 2.25 -11.31 -8.63
C PRO A 262 3.19 -10.10 -8.57
N LEU A 263 3.85 -9.82 -9.70
CA LEU A 263 4.72 -8.65 -9.89
C LEU A 263 4.12 -7.69 -10.91
N HIS A 264 4.03 -6.41 -10.56
CA HIS A 264 3.54 -5.34 -11.41
C HIS A 264 4.67 -4.38 -11.79
N PHE A 265 5.07 -4.34 -13.05
CA PHE A 265 5.90 -3.28 -13.58
C PHE A 265 5.03 -2.11 -14.04
N THR A 266 5.23 -0.94 -13.46
CA THR A 266 4.43 0.26 -13.77
C THR A 266 5.28 1.35 -14.41
N ALA A 267 4.68 2.10 -15.34
CA ALA A 267 5.37 3.20 -16.01
C ALA A 267 5.49 4.42 -15.11
N PHE A 268 6.69 4.97 -15.04
CA PHE A 268 6.96 6.28 -14.47
C PHE A 268 6.52 7.39 -15.42
N HIS A 269 6.04 8.49 -14.89
CA HIS A 269 5.90 9.77 -15.57
C HIS A 269 6.65 10.88 -14.81
N PRO A 270 7.18 11.90 -15.51
CA PRO A 270 7.93 13.00 -14.88
C PRO A 270 7.12 13.71 -13.82
N ASP A 271 7.63 13.74 -12.57
CA ASP A 271 6.99 14.44 -11.47
C ASP A 271 8.00 14.84 -10.39
N PHE A 272 7.57 15.69 -9.46
CA PHE A 272 8.27 16.19 -8.28
C PHE A 272 9.71 16.64 -8.59
N LYS A 273 10.73 15.85 -8.20
CA LYS A 273 12.17 16.17 -8.37
C LYS A 273 12.82 15.41 -9.53
N MET A 274 12.03 14.74 -10.37
CA MET A 274 12.51 13.98 -11.54
C MET A 274 11.71 14.37 -12.80
N ARG A 275 11.54 15.66 -13.01
CA ARG A 275 10.84 16.20 -14.19
C ARG A 275 11.66 16.21 -15.47
N ASP A 276 12.96 16.00 -15.33
CA ASP A 276 13.95 15.89 -16.39
C ASP A 276 14.13 14.47 -16.94
N VAL A 277 13.54 13.47 -16.28
CA VAL A 277 13.55 12.08 -16.71
C VAL A 277 12.33 11.82 -17.61
N PRO A 278 12.49 11.21 -18.81
CA PRO A 278 11.36 10.95 -19.69
C PRO A 278 10.41 9.89 -19.10
N PRO A 279 9.12 9.86 -19.55
CA PRO A 279 8.20 8.81 -19.13
C PRO A 279 8.67 7.45 -19.64
N THR A 280 8.33 6.37 -18.90
CA THR A 280 8.72 5.01 -19.28
C THR A 280 7.95 4.57 -20.54
N PRO A 281 8.65 4.18 -21.61
CA PRO A 281 8.00 3.65 -22.80
C PRO A 281 7.30 2.31 -22.53
N PRO A 282 6.13 2.03 -23.15
CA PRO A 282 5.46 0.73 -23.02
C PRO A 282 6.36 -0.46 -23.41
N ALA A 283 7.27 -0.29 -24.35
CA ALA A 283 8.24 -1.31 -24.75
C ALA A 283 9.17 -1.73 -23.60
N THR A 284 9.54 -0.81 -22.70
CA THR A 284 10.33 -1.13 -21.50
C THR A 284 9.57 -2.05 -20.56
N LEU A 285 8.29 -1.79 -20.33
CA LEU A 285 7.45 -2.64 -19.47
C LEU A 285 7.25 -4.04 -20.07
N ARG A 286 6.98 -4.15 -21.39
CA ARG A 286 6.86 -5.45 -22.06
C ARG A 286 8.17 -6.25 -22.01
N ARG A 287 9.31 -5.57 -22.15
CA ARG A 287 10.63 -6.18 -21.98
C ARG A 287 10.84 -6.69 -20.57
N ALA A 288 10.53 -5.87 -19.56
CA ALA A 288 10.63 -6.23 -18.14
C ALA A 288 9.73 -7.45 -17.81
N ARG A 289 8.47 -7.42 -18.30
CA ARG A 289 7.54 -8.53 -18.14
C ARG A 289 8.09 -9.84 -18.71
N ARG A 290 8.66 -9.82 -19.91
CA ARG A 290 9.28 -10.99 -20.52
C ARG A 290 10.45 -11.52 -19.69
N ILE A 291 11.36 -10.64 -19.26
CA ILE A 291 12.51 -11.02 -18.41
C ILE A 291 12.03 -11.69 -17.12
N ALA A 292 10.99 -11.17 -16.50
CA ALA A 292 10.46 -11.73 -15.26
C ALA A 292 9.75 -13.08 -15.47
N LEU A 293 9.05 -13.27 -16.58
CA LEU A 293 8.48 -14.56 -16.95
C LEU A 293 9.58 -15.59 -17.27
N ASP A 294 10.64 -15.18 -17.98
CA ASP A 294 11.79 -16.02 -18.28
C ASP A 294 12.58 -16.40 -17.00
N ALA A 295 12.56 -15.55 -15.97
CA ALA A 295 13.11 -15.85 -14.65
C ALA A 295 12.24 -16.81 -13.81
N GLY A 296 11.08 -17.24 -14.32
CA GLY A 296 10.20 -18.23 -13.70
C GLY A 296 8.99 -17.70 -12.97
N LEU A 297 8.76 -16.38 -12.92
CA LEU A 297 7.53 -15.81 -12.35
C LEU A 297 6.32 -16.15 -13.22
N ARG A 298 5.20 -16.50 -12.60
CA ARG A 298 3.98 -16.93 -13.29
C ARG A 298 3.01 -15.78 -13.58
N TYR A 299 2.99 -14.77 -12.75
CA TYR A 299 2.04 -13.65 -12.80
C TYR A 299 2.78 -12.33 -12.84
N VAL A 300 2.96 -11.78 -14.03
CA VAL A 300 3.68 -10.51 -14.25
C VAL A 300 2.80 -9.56 -15.06
N TYR A 301 2.58 -8.38 -14.54
CA TYR A 301 1.67 -7.39 -15.09
C TYR A 301 2.38 -6.11 -15.49
N THR A 302 1.77 -5.38 -16.44
CA THR A 302 2.16 -4.02 -16.82
C THR A 302 1.09 -3.02 -16.37
N GLY A 303 1.50 -1.87 -15.84
CA GLY A 303 0.59 -0.83 -15.34
C GLY A 303 0.97 0.58 -15.78
N ASN A 304 0.04 1.51 -15.65
CA ASN A 304 0.14 2.89 -16.10
C ASN A 304 0.37 3.04 -17.62
N VAL A 305 0.08 2.00 -18.39
CA VAL A 305 0.08 1.99 -19.86
C VAL A 305 -1.11 1.18 -20.37
N HIS A 306 -1.56 1.45 -21.59
CA HIS A 306 -2.54 0.59 -22.25
C HIS A 306 -1.82 -0.60 -22.87
N ASP A 307 -1.93 -1.76 -22.23
CA ASP A 307 -1.31 -3.02 -22.64
C ASP A 307 -2.20 -4.21 -22.23
N PRO A 308 -3.27 -4.48 -22.99
CA PRO A 308 -4.25 -5.52 -22.62
C PRO A 308 -3.63 -6.90 -22.40
N GLU A 309 -2.59 -7.28 -23.15
CA GLU A 309 -1.87 -8.53 -22.94
C GLU A 309 -1.16 -8.55 -21.57
N GLY A 310 -0.44 -7.47 -21.26
CA GLY A 310 0.27 -7.32 -19.99
C GLY A 310 -0.64 -7.14 -18.77
N GLN A 311 -1.93 -6.86 -18.97
CA GLN A 311 -2.93 -6.73 -17.89
C GLN A 311 -3.81 -7.97 -17.72
N THR A 312 -3.72 -8.92 -18.64
CA THR A 312 -4.53 -10.15 -18.61
C THR A 312 -3.93 -11.19 -17.68
N THR A 313 -4.74 -11.73 -16.77
CA THR A 313 -4.40 -12.92 -15.98
C THR A 313 -4.66 -14.16 -16.80
N VAL A 314 -3.65 -15.01 -16.96
CA VAL A 314 -3.70 -16.23 -17.75
C VAL A 314 -3.51 -17.45 -16.86
N CYS A 315 -4.25 -18.51 -17.10
CA CYS A 315 -4.03 -19.80 -16.44
C CYS A 315 -2.66 -20.37 -16.84
N THR A 316 -1.81 -20.63 -15.86
CA THR A 316 -0.45 -21.14 -16.08
C THR A 316 -0.41 -22.57 -16.59
N ASP A 317 -1.51 -23.34 -16.39
CA ASP A 317 -1.58 -24.75 -16.77
C ASP A 317 -2.14 -24.97 -18.17
N CYS A 318 -3.18 -24.21 -18.57
CA CYS A 318 -3.87 -24.43 -19.85
C CYS A 318 -3.85 -23.23 -20.80
N GLY A 319 -3.27 -22.09 -20.41
CA GLY A 319 -3.19 -20.89 -21.24
C GLY A 319 -4.51 -20.13 -21.41
N GLU A 320 -5.58 -20.47 -20.66
CA GLU A 320 -6.86 -19.77 -20.73
C GLU A 320 -6.74 -18.35 -20.19
N ALA A 321 -7.32 -17.37 -20.91
CA ALA A 321 -7.41 -16.00 -20.42
C ALA A 321 -8.48 -15.91 -19.33
N LEU A 322 -8.03 -15.83 -18.08
CA LEU A 322 -8.90 -15.90 -16.90
C LEU A 322 -9.56 -14.55 -16.58
N ILE A 323 -8.76 -13.49 -16.52
CA ILE A 323 -9.26 -12.14 -16.22
C ILE A 323 -8.68 -11.20 -17.25
N VAL A 324 -9.52 -10.77 -18.20
CA VAL A 324 -9.13 -9.83 -19.25
C VAL A 324 -9.48 -8.43 -18.79
N ARG A 325 -8.51 -7.54 -18.80
CA ARG A 325 -8.65 -6.16 -18.37
C ARG A 325 -8.39 -5.17 -19.49
N ASP A 326 -9.25 -4.15 -19.57
CA ASP A 326 -8.99 -2.91 -20.30
C ASP A 326 -8.85 -1.78 -19.27
N TRP A 327 -7.62 -1.45 -18.93
CA TRP A 327 -7.26 -0.64 -17.76
C TRP A 327 -7.79 -1.28 -16.47
N TYR A 328 -8.85 -0.72 -15.89
CA TYR A 328 -9.48 -1.17 -14.65
C TYR A 328 -10.87 -1.80 -14.87
N ARG A 329 -11.31 -1.92 -16.15
CA ARG A 329 -12.54 -2.62 -16.50
C ARG A 329 -12.23 -4.08 -16.74
N ILE A 330 -13.02 -4.96 -16.15
CA ILE A 330 -12.95 -6.40 -16.43
C ILE A 330 -13.89 -6.71 -17.58
N ASP A 331 -13.33 -7.15 -18.70
CA ASP A 331 -14.08 -7.52 -19.91
C ASP A 331 -14.42 -9.03 -19.93
N ARG A 332 -13.63 -9.84 -19.22
CA ARG A 332 -13.87 -11.27 -19.05
C ARG A 332 -13.40 -11.71 -17.67
N TYR A 333 -14.19 -12.59 -17.06
CA TYR A 333 -13.84 -13.25 -15.80
C TYR A 333 -14.13 -14.75 -15.91
N ALA A 334 -13.11 -15.59 -15.76
CA ALA A 334 -13.16 -17.05 -15.91
C ALA A 334 -12.43 -17.76 -14.75
N VAL A 335 -12.61 -17.21 -13.54
CA VAL A 335 -12.18 -17.80 -12.27
C VAL A 335 -13.42 -18.16 -11.49
N SER A 336 -13.47 -19.36 -10.92
CA SER A 336 -14.58 -19.79 -10.06
C SER A 336 -14.51 -19.10 -8.69
N ASP A 337 -15.61 -19.11 -7.92
CA ASP A 337 -15.66 -18.59 -6.56
C ASP A 337 -14.67 -19.27 -5.60
N SER A 338 -14.20 -20.47 -5.97
CA SER A 338 -13.15 -21.19 -5.23
C SER A 338 -11.72 -20.90 -5.74
N GLY A 339 -11.54 -19.91 -6.62
CA GLY A 339 -10.23 -19.53 -7.15
C GLY A 339 -9.65 -20.53 -8.14
N GLN A 340 -10.46 -21.16 -9.00
CA GLN A 340 -10.01 -22.15 -9.98
C GLN A 340 -10.30 -21.68 -11.41
N CYS A 341 -9.42 -22.06 -12.33
CA CYS A 341 -9.66 -21.91 -13.77
C CYS A 341 -10.91 -22.68 -14.20
N VAL A 342 -11.89 -21.99 -14.79
CA VAL A 342 -13.14 -22.62 -15.22
C VAL A 342 -12.96 -23.65 -16.34
N ARG A 343 -11.82 -23.60 -17.07
CA ARG A 343 -11.51 -24.52 -18.18
C ARG A 343 -10.86 -25.82 -17.72
N CYS A 344 -9.85 -25.76 -16.85
CA CYS A 344 -9.05 -26.93 -16.47
C CYS A 344 -9.09 -27.27 -14.98
N GLY A 345 -9.71 -26.44 -14.14
CA GLY A 345 -9.79 -26.65 -12.70
C GLY A 345 -8.52 -26.30 -11.91
N ALA A 346 -7.44 -25.86 -12.58
CA ALA A 346 -6.20 -25.49 -11.91
C ALA A 346 -6.43 -24.33 -10.93
N ARG A 347 -5.78 -24.37 -9.78
CA ARG A 347 -5.84 -23.31 -8.78
C ARG A 347 -5.18 -22.03 -9.30
N VAL A 348 -5.86 -20.91 -9.12
CA VAL A 348 -5.32 -19.58 -9.35
C VAL A 348 -5.01 -18.96 -7.99
N PRO A 349 -3.75 -18.62 -7.67
CA PRO A 349 -3.42 -18.01 -6.39
C PRO A 349 -4.08 -16.63 -6.28
N GLY A 350 -4.67 -16.32 -5.13
CA GLY A 350 -5.39 -15.07 -4.93
C GLY A 350 -6.60 -15.20 -4.00
N ILE A 351 -7.29 -14.10 -3.81
CA ILE A 351 -8.55 -14.03 -3.07
C ILE A 351 -9.65 -13.64 -4.06
N PHE A 352 -10.48 -14.63 -4.42
CA PHE A 352 -11.57 -14.52 -5.38
C PHE A 352 -12.88 -14.91 -4.66
N GLU A 353 -13.61 -13.91 -4.20
CA GLU A 353 -14.89 -14.10 -3.46
C GLU A 353 -16.05 -13.64 -4.36
N GLY A 354 -16.82 -14.57 -4.91
CA GLY A 354 -17.93 -14.28 -5.79
C GLY A 354 -17.54 -13.83 -7.21
N PRO A 355 -18.48 -13.29 -7.97
CA PRO A 355 -18.21 -12.78 -9.31
C PRO A 355 -17.32 -11.54 -9.26
N ALA A 356 -16.63 -11.25 -10.37
CA ALA A 356 -15.91 -10.00 -10.50
C ALA A 356 -16.80 -8.79 -10.27
N GLY A 357 -16.25 -7.75 -9.66
CA GLY A 357 -16.92 -6.45 -9.59
C GLY A 357 -16.99 -5.77 -10.97
N ASP A 358 -17.86 -4.77 -11.08
CA ASP A 358 -18.08 -3.99 -12.30
C ASP A 358 -17.81 -2.49 -12.11
N TRP A 359 -16.98 -2.13 -11.10
CA TRP A 359 -16.71 -0.73 -10.79
C TRP A 359 -16.04 0.02 -11.95
N GLY A 360 -15.13 -0.62 -12.68
CA GLY A 360 -14.40 -0.06 -13.81
C GLY A 360 -13.44 1.07 -13.41
N PRO A 361 -13.09 2.01 -14.34
CA PRO A 361 -12.03 3.00 -14.13
C PRO A 361 -12.44 4.21 -13.29
N LYS A 362 -13.59 4.20 -12.66
CA LYS A 362 -14.12 5.35 -11.92
C LYS A 362 -13.21 5.69 -10.73
N ARG A 363 -12.93 6.99 -10.57
CA ARG A 363 -12.37 7.56 -9.35
C ARG A 363 -13.39 8.54 -8.78
N GLN A 364 -13.89 8.26 -7.60
CA GLN A 364 -14.96 9.03 -6.97
C GLN A 364 -14.49 9.62 -5.64
N PRO A 365 -14.08 10.89 -5.59
CA PRO A 365 -13.86 11.59 -4.33
C PRO A 365 -15.15 11.61 -3.51
N ILE A 366 -15.04 11.34 -2.22
CA ILE A 366 -16.19 11.37 -1.30
C ILE A 366 -15.92 12.29 -0.13
N ARG A 367 -17.00 12.84 0.43
CA ARG A 367 -16.96 13.56 1.70
C ARG A 367 -17.63 12.70 2.76
N ILE A 368 -16.94 12.50 3.86
CA ILE A 368 -17.50 11.86 5.04
C ILE A 368 -17.93 12.99 5.97
N ALA A 369 -19.19 13.06 6.32
CA ALA A 369 -19.67 14.02 7.30
C ALA A 369 -19.04 13.70 8.66
N ALA A 370 -18.45 14.70 9.31
CA ALA A 370 -18.00 14.53 10.69
C ALA A 370 -19.20 14.07 11.54
N PRO A 371 -19.01 13.14 12.49
CA PRO A 371 -20.06 12.81 13.42
C PRO A 371 -20.54 14.10 14.09
N SER A 372 -21.85 14.34 14.08
CA SER A 372 -22.41 15.46 14.83
C SER A 372 -22.02 15.28 16.30
N VAL A 373 -21.16 16.16 16.79
CA VAL A 373 -20.83 16.21 18.21
C VAL A 373 -22.15 16.62 18.92
N SER A 374 -22.88 15.62 19.39
CA SER A 374 -23.97 15.91 20.33
C SER A 374 -23.27 16.42 21.59
N GLN A 375 -23.38 17.70 21.81
CA GLN A 375 -23.05 18.31 23.10
C GLN A 375 -23.88 17.57 24.18
N ARG A 376 -23.20 16.74 24.95
CA ARG A 376 -23.69 16.26 26.23
C ARG A 376 -22.75 16.77 27.31
#